data_3e68591bd0290f8822ce330abe8f37ef
#
_entry.id   3e68591bd0290f8822ce330abe8f37ef
#
_cell.length_a   1.000
_cell.length_b   1.000
_cell.length_c   1.000
_cell.angle_alpha   90.00
_cell.angle_beta   90.00
_cell.angle_gamma   90.00
#
_symmetry.space_group_name_H-M   'P 1'
#
loop_
_entity.id
_entity.type
_entity.pdbx_description
1 polymer ?
#
loop_
_entity_poly.entity_id
_entity_poly.type
_entity_poly.pdbx_seq_one_letter_code
_entity_poly.pdbx_strand_id
1 'polypeptide(L)'
;MEVNEVQEQMKAVQRMQEYIEEHLEEEITLANLSEVSLFSSWHSYRLFKNYLGMTPAEYIRRLRLSHSAMRLKKEQCLVIDAAYDCGFESVDGYTRAFYKEFGCNPGEYVKDPVPIGLFIPYGVKFRELRKDIVDMENLQSVFVQVICKPERKVIIKRGIKAEDYFDYCAEVNCEVWGILMSMDSLCGEPVCLWLPEEYKKPGTSTYVQGVEVAPDYAGGIPEGFDIISLPASEYLVFQGEPFREEDYSQAILSVQYSMNQYDPAVIGYEWDDDSPRIQLEPRGERGYIELRAIKALNVHCQSDRIK
;
A
#
# COMPACT_ATOMS: atom_id res chain seq x y z
N MET A 1 -29.39 1.68 17.82
CA MET A 1 -29.82 2.55 16.70
C MET A 1 -28.65 3.36 16.11
N GLU A 2 -27.84 4.02 16.93
CA GLU A 2 -26.70 4.84 16.46
C GLU A 2 -25.63 4.06 15.69
N VAL A 3 -25.26 2.84 16.10
CA VAL A 3 -24.22 2.04 15.42
C VAL A 3 -24.65 1.63 14.01
N ASN A 4 -25.92 1.30 13.81
CA ASN A 4 -26.44 0.91 12.47
C ASN A 4 -26.50 2.11 11.52
N GLU A 5 -26.77 3.32 12.03
CA GLU A 5 -26.78 4.54 11.23
C GLU A 5 -25.39 4.94 10.76
N VAL A 6 -24.38 4.87 11.63
CA VAL A 6 -22.97 5.12 11.28
C VAL A 6 -22.49 4.13 10.21
N GLN A 7 -22.82 2.84 10.35
CA GLN A 7 -22.45 1.84 9.35
C GLN A 7 -23.08 2.12 7.99
N GLU A 8 -24.35 2.52 7.94
CA GLU A 8 -25.00 2.88 6.67
C GLU A 8 -24.39 4.13 6.02
N GLN A 9 -24.01 5.13 6.83
CA GLN A 9 -23.31 6.31 6.35
C GLN A 9 -21.93 5.94 5.77
N MET A 10 -21.16 5.08 6.44
CA MET A 10 -19.87 4.60 5.95
C MET A 10 -20.00 3.83 4.64
N LYS A 11 -20.96 2.92 4.54
CA LYS A 11 -21.27 2.19 3.30
C LYS A 11 -21.64 3.14 2.16
N ALA A 12 -22.39 4.20 2.45
CA ALA A 12 -22.74 5.19 1.46
C ALA A 12 -21.51 5.96 0.94
N VAL A 13 -20.58 6.33 1.82
CA VAL A 13 -19.33 6.98 1.43
C VAL A 13 -18.46 6.01 0.64
N GLN A 14 -18.39 4.75 1.04
CA GLN A 14 -17.64 3.72 0.33
C GLN A 14 -18.17 3.51 -1.10
N ARG A 15 -19.50 3.40 -1.29
CA ARG A 15 -20.09 3.31 -2.64
C ARG A 15 -19.77 4.53 -3.51
N MET A 16 -19.71 5.74 -2.93
CA MET A 16 -19.29 6.93 -3.66
C MET A 16 -17.82 6.88 -4.07
N GLN A 17 -16.93 6.36 -3.23
CA GLN A 17 -15.52 6.17 -3.57
C GLN A 17 -15.37 5.15 -4.71
N GLU A 18 -16.00 3.99 -4.59
CA GLU A 18 -16.00 2.93 -5.61
C GLU A 18 -16.52 3.47 -6.96
N TYR A 19 -17.64 4.18 -6.96
CA TYR A 19 -18.17 4.80 -8.16
C TYR A 19 -17.20 5.79 -8.81
N ILE A 20 -16.51 6.62 -7.99
CA ILE A 20 -15.52 7.57 -8.50
C ILE A 20 -14.35 6.84 -9.16
N GLU A 21 -13.87 5.76 -8.56
CA GLU A 21 -12.76 4.98 -9.10
C GLU A 21 -13.12 4.29 -10.42
N GLU A 22 -14.31 3.70 -10.49
CA GLU A 22 -14.80 3.01 -11.70
C GLU A 22 -15.10 3.96 -12.88
N HIS A 23 -15.46 5.23 -12.59
CA HIS A 23 -15.88 6.21 -13.61
C HIS A 23 -14.93 7.42 -13.70
N LEU A 24 -13.66 7.25 -13.28
CA LEU A 24 -12.73 8.37 -13.14
C LEU A 24 -12.49 9.16 -14.43
N GLU A 25 -12.60 8.53 -15.59
CA GLU A 25 -12.43 9.15 -16.91
C GLU A 25 -13.71 9.82 -17.43
N GLU A 26 -14.85 9.62 -16.75
CA GLU A 26 -16.15 10.16 -17.15
C GLU A 26 -16.48 11.45 -16.37
N GLU A 27 -17.54 12.16 -16.79
CA GLU A 27 -18.07 13.28 -16.04
C GLU A 27 -18.82 12.76 -14.79
N ILE A 28 -18.28 13.03 -13.59
CA ILE A 28 -18.88 12.63 -12.32
C ILE A 28 -19.57 13.83 -11.69
N THR A 29 -20.88 13.74 -11.56
CA THR A 29 -21.71 14.78 -10.93
C THR A 29 -22.13 14.41 -9.52
N LEU A 30 -22.55 15.40 -8.74
CA LEU A 30 -23.12 15.16 -7.41
C LEU A 30 -24.45 14.35 -7.49
N ALA A 31 -25.15 14.41 -8.62
CA ALA A 31 -26.33 13.59 -8.85
C ALA A 31 -25.97 12.10 -8.94
N ASN A 32 -24.92 11.74 -9.66
CA ASN A 32 -24.42 10.36 -9.74
C ASN A 32 -24.03 9.84 -8.34
N LEU A 33 -23.30 10.63 -7.57
CA LEU A 33 -22.90 10.27 -6.20
C LEU A 33 -24.11 10.12 -5.26
N SER A 34 -25.14 10.93 -5.45
CA SER A 34 -26.40 10.86 -4.72
C SER A 34 -27.13 9.54 -4.99
N GLU A 35 -27.13 9.11 -6.25
CA GLU A 35 -27.77 7.87 -6.70
C GLU A 35 -27.12 6.64 -6.07
N VAL A 36 -25.80 6.54 -6.12
CA VAL A 36 -25.08 5.39 -5.55
C VAL A 36 -25.04 5.38 -4.03
N SER A 37 -25.03 6.55 -3.40
CA SER A 37 -25.07 6.66 -1.94
C SER A 37 -26.42 6.30 -1.33
N LEU A 38 -27.51 6.40 -2.11
CA LEU A 38 -28.92 6.28 -1.70
C LEU A 38 -29.37 7.40 -0.75
N PHE A 39 -28.67 8.54 -0.76
CA PHE A 39 -29.01 9.75 0.00
C PHE A 39 -29.24 10.93 -0.94
N SER A 40 -29.86 12.00 -0.46
CA SER A 40 -29.97 13.25 -1.24
C SER A 40 -28.60 13.83 -1.56
N SER A 41 -28.49 14.57 -2.67
CA SER A 41 -27.21 15.19 -3.09
C SER A 41 -26.53 16.04 -2.00
N TRP A 42 -27.34 16.80 -1.24
CA TRP A 42 -26.83 17.56 -0.10
C TRP A 42 -26.28 16.69 1.02
N HIS A 43 -27.00 15.61 1.34
CA HIS A 43 -26.56 14.68 2.39
C HIS A 43 -25.32 13.91 1.96
N SER A 44 -25.27 13.39 0.72
CA SER A 44 -24.10 12.73 0.13
C SER A 44 -22.85 13.61 0.16
N TYR A 45 -22.98 14.89 -0.24
CA TYR A 45 -21.88 15.84 -0.16
C TYR A 45 -21.37 16.00 1.28
N ARG A 46 -22.28 16.15 2.26
CA ARG A 46 -21.89 16.30 3.68
C ARG A 46 -21.23 15.05 4.23
N LEU A 47 -21.77 13.87 3.94
CA LEU A 47 -21.20 12.60 4.36
C LEU A 47 -19.79 12.44 3.82
N PHE A 48 -19.62 12.62 2.51
CA PHE A 48 -18.32 12.53 1.85
C PHE A 48 -17.30 13.46 2.51
N LYS A 49 -17.65 14.73 2.70
CA LYS A 49 -16.77 15.72 3.33
C LYS A 49 -16.47 15.39 4.79
N ASN A 50 -17.45 14.91 5.56
CA ASN A 50 -17.27 14.60 6.98
C ASN A 50 -16.36 13.37 7.18
N TYR A 51 -16.53 12.34 6.36
CA TYR A 51 -15.74 11.11 6.48
C TYR A 51 -14.35 11.21 5.84
N LEU A 52 -14.20 11.92 4.74
CA LEU A 52 -12.92 12.00 4.01
C LEU A 52 -12.16 13.32 4.21
N GLY A 53 -12.76 14.30 4.87
CA GLY A 53 -12.12 15.60 5.15
C GLY A 53 -12.02 16.54 3.94
N MET A 54 -12.50 16.12 2.76
CA MET A 54 -12.45 16.91 1.52
C MET A 54 -13.74 16.78 0.71
N THR A 55 -13.95 17.68 -0.24
CA THR A 55 -15.14 17.63 -1.11
C THR A 55 -15.00 16.57 -2.19
N PRO A 56 -16.13 16.03 -2.74
CA PRO A 56 -16.06 15.10 -3.87
C PRO A 56 -15.29 15.64 -5.06
N ALA A 57 -15.48 16.90 -5.42
CA ALA A 57 -14.78 17.53 -6.53
C ALA A 57 -13.26 17.64 -6.30
N GLU A 58 -12.83 17.89 -5.07
CA GLU A 58 -11.43 17.91 -4.70
C GLU A 58 -10.82 16.51 -4.74
N TYR A 59 -11.53 15.51 -4.23
CA TYR A 59 -11.13 14.10 -4.26
C TYR A 59 -10.95 13.61 -5.70
N ILE A 60 -11.94 13.82 -6.57
CA ILE A 60 -11.89 13.44 -7.99
C ILE A 60 -10.71 14.12 -8.69
N ARG A 61 -10.52 15.43 -8.48
CA ARG A 61 -9.41 16.17 -9.08
C ARG A 61 -8.04 15.62 -8.64
N ARG A 62 -7.83 15.38 -7.35
CA ARG A 62 -6.57 14.85 -6.83
C ARG A 62 -6.30 13.44 -7.36
N LEU A 63 -7.33 12.60 -7.44
CA LEU A 63 -7.22 11.25 -7.97
C LEU A 63 -6.85 11.27 -9.45
N ARG A 64 -7.52 12.10 -10.27
CA ARG A 64 -7.19 12.28 -11.69
C ARG A 64 -5.78 12.79 -11.91
N LEU A 65 -5.33 13.77 -11.14
CA LEU A 65 -3.95 14.26 -11.20
C LEU A 65 -2.94 13.16 -10.87
N SER A 66 -3.20 12.34 -9.87
CA SER A 66 -2.33 11.21 -9.51
C SER A 66 -2.28 10.15 -10.59
N HIS A 67 -3.41 9.80 -11.20
CA HIS A 67 -3.46 8.90 -12.36
C HIS A 67 -2.69 9.47 -13.55
N SER A 68 -2.85 10.76 -13.85
CA SER A 68 -2.13 11.39 -14.95
C SER A 68 -0.61 11.40 -14.72
N ALA A 69 -0.16 11.64 -13.49
CA ALA A 69 1.26 11.59 -13.14
C ALA A 69 1.85 10.19 -13.37
N MET A 70 1.12 9.14 -12.99
CA MET A 70 1.54 7.76 -13.25
C MET A 70 1.62 7.44 -14.75
N ARG A 71 0.65 7.91 -15.55
CA ARG A 71 0.66 7.73 -17.01
C ARG A 71 1.80 8.51 -17.67
N LEU A 72 2.02 9.76 -17.28
CA LEU A 72 3.14 10.58 -17.76
C LEU A 72 4.48 9.88 -17.52
N LYS A 73 4.65 9.24 -16.36
CA LYS A 73 5.87 8.50 -16.01
C LYS A 73 6.01 7.18 -16.76
N LYS A 74 4.96 6.36 -16.81
CA LYS A 74 5.03 4.98 -17.34
C LYS A 74 4.86 4.93 -18.86
N GLU A 75 3.92 5.69 -19.40
CA GLU A 75 3.52 5.64 -20.80
C GLU A 75 4.20 6.73 -21.65
N GLN A 76 4.85 7.69 -21.00
CA GLN A 76 5.46 8.86 -21.65
C GLN A 76 4.50 9.58 -22.60
N CYS A 77 3.19 9.60 -22.26
CA CYS A 77 2.17 10.28 -23.04
C CYS A 77 2.44 11.80 -23.08
N LEU A 78 1.83 12.47 -24.04
CA LEU A 78 1.96 13.92 -24.16
C LEU A 78 1.21 14.62 -23.00
N VAL A 79 1.80 15.70 -22.51
CA VAL A 79 1.18 16.51 -21.43
C VAL A 79 -0.20 17.02 -21.83
N ILE A 80 -0.41 17.29 -23.12
CA ILE A 80 -1.71 17.73 -23.67
C ILE A 80 -2.77 16.64 -23.54
N ASP A 81 -2.41 15.39 -23.82
CA ASP A 81 -3.33 14.26 -23.73
C ASP A 81 -3.71 14.01 -22.26
N ALA A 82 -2.71 14.00 -21.37
CA ALA A 82 -2.95 13.89 -19.94
C ALA A 82 -3.86 15.00 -19.37
N ALA A 83 -3.75 16.22 -19.89
CA ALA A 83 -4.58 17.34 -19.47
C ALA A 83 -6.06 17.12 -19.84
N TYR A 84 -6.34 16.72 -21.08
CA TYR A 84 -7.71 16.49 -21.53
C TYR A 84 -8.34 15.26 -20.86
N ASP A 85 -7.59 14.17 -20.71
CA ASP A 85 -8.06 12.96 -20.04
C ASP A 85 -8.40 13.22 -18.55
N CYS A 86 -7.73 14.18 -17.93
CA CYS A 86 -8.08 14.65 -16.59
C CYS A 86 -9.30 15.59 -16.54
N GLY A 87 -9.89 15.92 -17.68
CA GLY A 87 -11.05 16.81 -17.79
C GLY A 87 -10.71 18.30 -17.67
N PHE A 88 -9.46 18.70 -17.94
CA PHE A 88 -9.08 20.11 -18.00
C PHE A 88 -9.38 20.70 -19.38
N GLU A 89 -9.92 21.91 -19.41
CA GLU A 89 -10.21 22.64 -20.67
C GLU A 89 -8.95 23.19 -21.34
N SER A 90 -7.83 23.26 -20.62
CA SER A 90 -6.56 23.77 -21.15
C SER A 90 -5.34 23.16 -20.46
N VAL A 91 -4.26 23.06 -21.23
CA VAL A 91 -2.94 22.61 -20.74
C VAL A 91 -2.40 23.52 -19.63
N ASP A 92 -2.66 24.84 -19.73
CA ASP A 92 -2.22 25.80 -18.71
C ASP A 92 -2.96 25.60 -17.38
N GLY A 93 -4.25 25.29 -17.43
CA GLY A 93 -5.06 24.96 -16.24
C GLY A 93 -4.56 23.70 -15.56
N TYR A 94 -4.31 22.67 -16.35
CA TYR A 94 -3.73 21.41 -15.90
C TYR A 94 -2.33 21.61 -15.30
N THR A 95 -1.43 22.30 -16.00
CA THR A 95 -0.07 22.55 -15.52
C THR A 95 -0.04 23.25 -14.16
N ARG A 96 -0.90 24.26 -13.96
CA ARG A 96 -1.02 24.93 -12.65
C ARG A 96 -1.56 24.01 -11.57
N ALA A 97 -2.55 23.16 -11.89
CA ALA A 97 -3.11 22.21 -10.93
C ALA A 97 -2.10 21.12 -10.58
N PHE A 98 -1.37 20.61 -11.55
CA PHE A 98 -0.31 19.63 -11.37
C PHE A 98 0.83 20.19 -10.50
N TYR A 99 1.30 21.41 -10.79
CA TYR A 99 2.32 22.07 -9.99
C TYR A 99 1.85 22.32 -8.55
N LYS A 100 0.60 22.73 -8.37
CA LYS A 100 0.03 22.93 -7.03
C LYS A 100 -0.05 21.63 -6.22
N GLU A 101 -0.33 20.50 -6.87
CA GLU A 101 -0.46 19.20 -6.21
C GLU A 101 0.88 18.57 -5.92
N PHE A 102 1.84 18.63 -6.87
CA PHE A 102 3.08 17.85 -6.81
C PHE A 102 4.36 18.67 -6.69
N GLY A 103 4.28 20.00 -6.77
CA GLY A 103 5.45 20.88 -6.64
C GLY A 103 6.38 20.93 -7.85
N CYS A 104 6.06 20.25 -8.94
CA CYS A 104 6.84 20.23 -10.19
C CYS A 104 5.94 20.41 -11.42
N ASN A 105 6.54 20.83 -12.56
CA ASN A 105 5.80 20.96 -13.81
C ASN A 105 5.65 19.60 -14.50
N PRO A 106 4.49 19.29 -15.13
CA PRO A 106 4.28 18.00 -15.79
C PRO A 106 5.30 17.75 -16.92
N GLY A 107 5.71 18.79 -17.68
CA GLY A 107 6.70 18.65 -18.74
C GLY A 107 8.14 18.41 -18.26
N GLU A 108 8.48 18.84 -17.04
CA GLU A 108 9.74 18.50 -16.37
C GLU A 108 9.68 17.09 -15.80
N TYR A 109 8.54 16.75 -15.19
CA TYR A 109 8.30 15.44 -14.61
C TYR A 109 8.39 14.29 -15.62
N VAL A 110 7.89 14.47 -16.86
CA VAL A 110 8.05 13.47 -17.95
C VAL A 110 9.51 13.22 -18.29
N LYS A 111 10.34 14.27 -18.27
CA LYS A 111 11.78 14.17 -18.67
C LYS A 111 12.64 13.56 -17.57
N ASP A 112 12.35 13.91 -16.33
CA ASP A 112 13.11 13.48 -15.15
C ASP A 112 12.13 13.28 -13.98
N PRO A 113 11.49 12.09 -13.89
CA PRO A 113 10.51 11.80 -12.86
C PRO A 113 11.14 11.78 -11.46
N VAL A 114 10.75 12.74 -10.64
CA VAL A 114 11.11 12.79 -9.22
C VAL A 114 10.03 12.13 -8.34
N PRO A 115 10.35 11.64 -7.13
CA PRO A 115 9.33 11.18 -6.19
C PRO A 115 8.33 12.30 -5.84
N ILE A 116 7.04 12.03 -5.99
CA ILE A 116 5.93 12.96 -5.72
C ILE A 116 4.88 12.30 -4.85
N GLY A 117 4.15 13.08 -4.08
CA GLY A 117 3.06 12.59 -3.22
C GLY A 117 1.79 12.31 -4.00
N LEU A 118 1.64 11.12 -4.56
CA LEU A 118 0.39 10.70 -5.20
C LEU A 118 -0.75 10.64 -4.18
N PHE A 119 -1.92 11.09 -4.56
CA PHE A 119 -3.13 10.90 -3.79
C PHE A 119 -3.63 9.47 -3.99
N ILE A 120 -3.44 8.64 -2.97
CA ILE A 120 -3.93 7.26 -2.91
C ILE A 120 -5.07 7.23 -1.90
N PRO A 121 -6.32 7.09 -2.35
CA PRO A 121 -7.46 7.03 -1.45
C PRO A 121 -7.52 5.68 -0.73
N TYR A 122 -7.85 5.74 0.55
CA TYR A 122 -8.22 4.54 1.31
C TYR A 122 -9.73 4.51 1.50
N GLY A 123 -10.33 3.34 1.36
CA GLY A 123 -11.73 3.13 1.66
C GLY A 123 -12.05 3.57 3.10
N VAL A 124 -13.18 4.24 3.30
CA VAL A 124 -13.58 4.77 4.60
C VAL A 124 -13.69 3.69 5.69
N LYS A 125 -14.02 2.46 5.30
CA LYS A 125 -14.09 1.30 6.20
C LYS A 125 -12.73 0.85 6.75
N PHE A 126 -11.62 1.18 6.11
CA PHE A 126 -10.27 0.92 6.66
C PHE A 126 -9.91 1.81 7.85
N ARG A 127 -10.74 2.80 8.19
CA ARG A 127 -10.52 3.69 9.34
C ARG A 127 -11.09 3.12 10.65
N GLU A 128 -11.94 2.10 10.59
CA GLU A 128 -12.42 1.42 11.78
C GLU A 128 -11.51 0.25 12.14
N LEU A 129 -10.73 0.44 13.20
CA LEU A 129 -9.98 -0.63 13.86
C LEU A 129 -10.97 -1.61 14.52
N ARG A 130 -11.34 -2.66 13.81
CA ARG A 130 -11.92 -3.82 14.45
C ARG A 130 -10.79 -4.70 14.96
N LYS A 131 -10.64 -4.80 16.27
CA LYS A 131 -9.92 -5.91 16.89
C LYS A 131 -10.83 -7.15 16.80
N ASP A 132 -10.91 -7.70 15.60
CA ASP A 132 -11.68 -8.90 15.39
C ASP A 132 -10.94 -10.09 16.02
N ILE A 133 -11.65 -10.85 16.83
CA ILE A 133 -11.19 -12.14 17.33
C ILE A 133 -11.08 -13.06 16.11
N VAL A 134 -9.95 -13.75 15.98
CA VAL A 134 -9.76 -14.75 14.92
C VAL A 134 -10.89 -15.77 15.01
N ASP A 135 -11.72 -15.81 13.99
CA ASP A 135 -12.73 -16.86 13.87
C ASP A 135 -12.05 -18.16 13.41
N MET A 136 -11.74 -19.02 14.36
CA MET A 136 -11.05 -20.29 14.13
C MET A 136 -11.87 -21.27 13.28
N GLU A 137 -13.19 -21.10 13.19
CA GLU A 137 -14.06 -21.96 12.39
C GLU A 137 -14.06 -21.58 10.91
N ASN A 138 -13.62 -20.36 10.58
CA ASN A 138 -13.61 -19.80 9.22
C ASN A 138 -12.20 -19.43 8.73
N LEU A 139 -11.16 -20.17 9.14
CA LEU A 139 -9.82 -19.97 8.61
C LEU A 139 -9.79 -20.30 7.12
N GLN A 140 -9.26 -19.34 6.34
CA GLN A 140 -9.08 -19.50 4.89
C GLN A 140 -7.82 -20.30 4.59
N SER A 141 -7.79 -20.92 3.40
CA SER A 141 -6.61 -21.61 2.91
C SER A 141 -5.45 -20.63 2.67
N VAL A 142 -4.23 -21.04 2.97
CA VAL A 142 -3.04 -20.22 2.77
C VAL A 142 -2.03 -21.00 1.92
N PHE A 143 -1.64 -20.40 0.79
CA PHE A 143 -0.59 -20.94 -0.07
C PHE A 143 0.77 -20.56 0.50
N VAL A 144 1.68 -21.53 0.52
CA VAL A 144 3.04 -21.33 1.02
C VAL A 144 4.04 -21.72 -0.05
N GLN A 145 4.99 -20.83 -0.36
CA GLN A 145 6.05 -21.10 -1.33
C GLN A 145 7.37 -20.45 -0.90
N VAL A 146 8.48 -21.05 -1.31
CA VAL A 146 9.82 -20.48 -1.14
C VAL A 146 10.17 -19.61 -2.33
N ILE A 147 10.67 -18.39 -2.08
CA ILE A 147 11.23 -17.51 -3.11
C ILE A 147 12.60 -17.01 -2.68
N CYS A 148 13.45 -16.66 -3.67
CA CYS A 148 14.70 -15.96 -3.44
C CYS A 148 14.52 -14.48 -3.80
N LYS A 149 14.84 -13.59 -2.87
CA LYS A 149 14.95 -12.15 -3.15
C LYS A 149 16.42 -11.80 -3.31
N PRO A 150 16.82 -11.14 -4.41
CA PRO A 150 18.21 -10.74 -4.63
C PRO A 150 18.66 -9.67 -3.63
N GLU A 151 19.97 -9.40 -3.62
CA GLU A 151 20.49 -8.20 -2.97
C GLU A 151 19.77 -6.96 -3.51
N ARG A 152 19.38 -6.06 -2.60
CA ARG A 152 18.57 -4.89 -2.92
C ARG A 152 18.74 -3.78 -1.89
N LYS A 153 18.39 -2.58 -2.26
CA LYS A 153 18.19 -1.48 -1.31
C LYS A 153 16.70 -1.29 -1.05
N VAL A 154 16.37 -0.75 0.10
CA VAL A 154 15.01 -0.32 0.42
C VAL A 154 15.04 1.11 0.90
N ILE A 155 14.27 1.97 0.25
CA ILE A 155 14.05 3.34 0.69
C ILE A 155 12.86 3.28 1.63
N ILE A 156 13.05 3.69 2.88
CA ILE A 156 12.07 3.53 3.97
C ILE A 156 11.75 4.86 4.64
N LYS A 157 10.52 4.99 5.12
CA LYS A 157 10.13 6.05 6.05
C LYS A 157 9.91 5.44 7.42
N ARG A 158 10.64 5.96 8.43
CA ARG A 158 10.52 5.49 9.81
C ARG A 158 9.41 6.21 10.55
N GLY A 159 8.67 5.49 11.36
CA GLY A 159 7.82 6.05 12.41
C GLY A 159 8.59 6.23 13.72
N ILE A 160 7.87 6.45 14.81
CA ILE A 160 8.42 6.70 16.15
C ILE A 160 8.42 5.42 16.99
N LYS A 161 7.25 4.75 17.11
CA LYS A 161 7.04 3.56 17.94
C LYS A 161 6.09 2.53 17.33
N ALA A 162 5.65 2.75 16.10
CA ALA A 162 4.69 1.89 15.42
C ALA A 162 5.18 0.42 15.36
N GLU A 163 4.31 -0.50 15.71
CA GLU A 163 4.55 -1.94 15.63
C GLU A 163 3.73 -2.61 14.52
N ASP A 164 2.72 -1.90 14.00
CA ASP A 164 1.86 -2.36 12.93
C ASP A 164 1.48 -1.22 11.96
N TYR A 165 0.70 -1.57 10.94
CA TYR A 165 0.24 -0.66 9.90
C TYR A 165 -0.60 0.51 10.45
N PHE A 166 -1.49 0.26 11.40
CA PHE A 166 -2.41 1.29 11.89
C PHE A 166 -1.71 2.29 12.79
N ASP A 167 -0.86 1.79 13.69
CA ASP A 167 0.00 2.63 14.53
C ASP A 167 0.90 3.50 13.65
N TYR A 168 1.47 2.93 12.58
CA TYR A 168 2.32 3.65 11.66
C TYR A 168 1.57 4.76 10.92
N CYS A 169 0.37 4.49 10.39
CA CYS A 169 -0.44 5.51 9.74
C CYS A 169 -0.86 6.64 10.68
N ALA A 170 -1.05 6.34 11.97
CA ALA A 170 -1.35 7.37 12.98
C ALA A 170 -0.15 8.27 13.28
N GLU A 171 1.09 7.75 13.17
CA GLU A 171 2.32 8.50 13.44
C GLU A 171 2.84 9.29 12.24
N VAL A 172 2.81 8.70 11.05
CA VAL A 172 3.58 9.15 9.88
C VAL A 172 2.72 9.80 8.81
N ASN A 173 1.41 9.54 8.82
CA ASN A 173 0.47 9.94 7.78
C ASN A 173 0.47 9.01 6.54
N CYS A 174 -0.69 8.85 5.91
CA CYS A 174 -0.90 8.00 4.73
C CYS A 174 -0.28 8.56 3.43
N GLU A 175 0.19 9.81 3.41
CA GLU A 175 0.85 10.43 2.24
C GLU A 175 2.15 9.72 1.84
N VAL A 176 2.80 9.04 2.79
CA VAL A 176 4.03 8.27 2.55
C VAL A 176 3.82 7.20 1.48
N TRP A 177 2.69 6.50 1.52
CA TRP A 177 2.37 5.46 0.52
C TRP A 177 2.32 6.04 -0.90
N GLY A 178 1.72 7.23 -1.07
CA GLY A 178 1.69 7.93 -2.35
C GLY A 178 3.07 8.29 -2.88
N ILE A 179 3.99 8.69 -2.02
CA ILE A 179 5.39 8.97 -2.40
C ILE A 179 6.08 7.68 -2.87
N LEU A 180 5.95 6.60 -2.11
CA LEU A 180 6.54 5.30 -2.44
C LEU A 180 5.96 4.73 -3.74
N MET A 181 4.65 4.86 -3.98
CA MET A 181 3.99 4.46 -5.23
C MET A 181 4.48 5.23 -6.46
N SER A 182 4.97 6.46 -6.28
CA SER A 182 5.53 7.25 -7.38
C SER A 182 6.92 6.79 -7.80
N MET A 183 7.60 5.97 -7.00
CA MET A 183 8.96 5.49 -7.24
C MET A 183 8.96 4.18 -8.04
N ASP A 184 10.07 3.89 -8.73
CA ASP A 184 10.23 2.59 -9.38
C ASP A 184 10.55 1.53 -8.33
N SER A 185 9.86 0.40 -8.39
CA SER A 185 9.98 -0.70 -7.45
C SER A 185 10.40 -1.97 -8.16
N LEU A 186 11.29 -2.75 -7.54
CA LEU A 186 11.69 -4.08 -8.03
C LEU A 186 10.52 -5.07 -8.04
N CYS A 187 9.58 -4.94 -7.11
CA CYS A 187 8.42 -5.82 -7.02
C CYS A 187 7.12 -5.19 -7.56
N GLY A 188 7.19 -3.96 -8.11
CA GLY A 188 6.06 -3.28 -8.74
C GLY A 188 5.14 -2.52 -7.78
N GLU A 189 5.40 -2.59 -6.46
CA GLU A 189 4.62 -1.91 -5.42
C GLU A 189 5.48 -1.57 -4.20
N PRO A 190 5.04 -0.65 -3.32
CA PRO A 190 5.65 -0.46 -2.01
C PRO A 190 5.47 -1.67 -1.11
N VAL A 191 6.30 -1.76 -0.09
CA VAL A 191 6.30 -2.83 0.91
C VAL A 191 6.23 -2.24 2.32
N CYS A 192 5.64 -2.99 3.23
CA CYS A 192 5.75 -2.74 4.65
C CYS A 192 6.73 -3.75 5.26
N LEU A 193 7.53 -3.30 6.23
CA LEU A 193 8.59 -4.13 6.80
C LEU A 193 8.58 -4.04 8.32
N TRP A 194 8.79 -5.19 8.96
CA TRP A 194 9.22 -5.24 10.37
C TRP A 194 10.73 -5.41 10.37
N LEU A 195 11.44 -4.37 10.82
CA LEU A 195 12.88 -4.32 10.79
C LEU A 195 13.51 -5.13 11.94
N PRO A 196 14.50 -6.00 11.66
CA PRO A 196 15.39 -6.56 12.65
C PRO A 196 16.20 -5.48 13.39
N GLU A 197 16.77 -5.82 14.54
CA GLU A 197 17.53 -4.88 15.36
C GLU A 197 18.69 -4.18 14.62
N GLU A 198 19.34 -4.88 13.69
CA GLU A 198 20.44 -4.35 12.89
C GLU A 198 20.04 -3.11 12.08
N TYR A 199 18.80 -3.08 11.57
CA TYR A 199 18.30 -2.00 10.72
C TYR A 199 17.50 -0.93 11.49
N LYS A 200 17.28 -1.13 12.80
CA LYS A 200 16.61 -0.14 13.64
C LYS A 200 17.52 1.03 13.95
N LYS A 201 16.92 2.20 14.14
CA LYS A 201 17.58 3.38 14.71
C LYS A 201 16.98 3.67 16.07
N PRO A 202 17.77 4.09 17.07
CA PRO A 202 17.25 4.47 18.38
C PRO A 202 16.12 5.50 18.25
N GLY A 203 15.00 5.26 18.95
CA GLY A 203 13.84 6.14 18.94
C GLY A 203 12.99 6.08 17.66
N THR A 204 13.14 5.03 16.86
CA THR A 204 12.30 4.81 15.69
C THR A 204 11.51 3.50 15.77
N SER A 205 10.44 3.42 14.99
CA SER A 205 9.55 2.27 14.93
C SER A 205 10.21 1.00 14.39
N THR A 206 9.69 -0.14 14.79
CA THR A 206 10.02 -1.45 14.17
C THR A 206 9.35 -1.59 12.81
N TYR A 207 8.10 -1.13 12.72
CA TYR A 207 7.33 -1.15 11.47
C TYR A 207 7.64 0.09 10.63
N VAL A 208 7.89 -0.12 9.35
CA VAL A 208 8.18 0.94 8.37
C VAL A 208 7.49 0.65 7.05
N GLN A 209 7.23 1.69 6.27
CA GLN A 209 6.86 1.56 4.87
C GLN A 209 8.05 1.92 3.99
N GLY A 210 8.18 1.23 2.84
CA GLY A 210 9.29 1.46 1.93
C GLY A 210 9.05 0.95 0.52
N VAL A 211 10.06 1.15 -0.33
CA VAL A 211 10.09 0.64 -1.70
C VAL A 211 11.43 -0.04 -1.97
N GLU A 212 11.37 -1.26 -2.49
CA GLU A 212 12.56 -2.02 -2.87
C GLU A 212 13.10 -1.52 -4.21
N VAL A 213 14.38 -1.20 -4.25
CA VAL A 213 15.07 -0.68 -5.43
C VAL A 213 16.36 -1.47 -5.70
N ALA A 214 16.89 -1.35 -6.92
CA ALA A 214 18.11 -2.04 -7.31
C ALA A 214 19.32 -1.71 -6.40
N PRO A 215 20.30 -2.61 -6.24
CA PRO A 215 21.48 -2.37 -5.40
C PRO A 215 22.28 -1.14 -5.81
N ASP A 216 22.29 -0.84 -7.12
CA ASP A 216 22.97 0.29 -7.74
C ASP A 216 22.10 1.55 -7.86
N TYR A 217 20.93 1.56 -7.20
CA TYR A 217 20.01 2.71 -7.24
C TYR A 217 20.74 4.02 -6.91
N ALA A 218 20.65 4.96 -7.83
CA ALA A 218 21.26 6.29 -7.76
C ALA A 218 20.22 7.43 -7.86
N GLY A 219 18.92 7.10 -7.83
CA GLY A 219 17.83 8.07 -7.88
C GLY A 219 17.70 8.89 -6.59
N GLY A 220 16.79 9.85 -6.61
CA GLY A 220 16.53 10.72 -5.46
C GLY A 220 15.90 9.95 -4.28
N ILE A 221 16.36 10.27 -3.07
CA ILE A 221 15.74 9.82 -1.82
C ILE A 221 14.86 10.97 -1.32
N PRO A 222 13.54 10.76 -1.11
CA PRO A 222 12.68 11.82 -0.63
C PRO A 222 13.11 12.35 0.75
N GLU A 223 12.81 13.60 1.04
CA GLU A 223 13.16 14.22 2.32
C GLU A 223 12.57 13.44 3.49
N GLY A 224 13.41 13.15 4.47
CA GLY A 224 13.04 12.41 5.68
C GLY A 224 12.85 10.90 5.47
N PHE A 225 13.30 10.35 4.34
CA PHE A 225 13.43 8.92 4.14
C PHE A 225 14.88 8.48 4.38
N ASP A 226 15.03 7.19 4.71
CA ASP A 226 16.31 6.50 4.82
C ASP A 226 16.47 5.48 3.70
N ILE A 227 17.69 5.02 3.49
CA ILE A 227 17.98 3.88 2.64
C ILE A 227 18.72 2.81 3.44
N ILE A 228 18.29 1.56 3.33
CA ILE A 228 18.96 0.39 3.91
C ILE A 228 19.34 -0.58 2.81
N SER A 229 20.40 -1.36 3.00
CA SER A 229 20.82 -2.43 2.10
C SER A 229 20.46 -3.77 2.69
N LEU A 230 19.76 -4.60 1.94
CA LEU A 230 19.37 -5.95 2.33
C LEU A 230 20.13 -6.95 1.44
N PRO A 231 20.77 -7.97 2.04
CA PRO A 231 21.43 -9.04 1.28
C PRO A 231 20.40 -9.87 0.50
N ALA A 232 20.92 -10.70 -0.40
CA ALA A 232 20.11 -11.76 -0.99
C ALA A 232 19.64 -12.71 0.12
N SER A 233 18.35 -13.04 0.14
CA SER A 233 17.72 -13.83 1.19
C SER A 233 16.59 -14.68 0.64
N GLU A 234 16.34 -15.84 1.25
CA GLU A 234 15.21 -16.69 0.94
C GLU A 234 14.03 -16.36 1.86
N TYR A 235 12.83 -16.47 1.33
CA TYR A 235 11.59 -16.16 2.03
C TYR A 235 10.55 -17.24 1.82
N LEU A 236 9.82 -17.56 2.88
CA LEU A 236 8.51 -18.18 2.78
C LEU A 236 7.47 -17.10 2.54
N VAL A 237 6.77 -17.21 1.43
CA VAL A 237 5.61 -16.38 1.09
C VAL A 237 4.36 -17.10 1.58
N PHE A 238 3.56 -16.42 2.36
CA PHE A 238 2.24 -16.83 2.81
C PHE A 238 1.21 -15.98 2.09
N GLN A 239 0.41 -16.61 1.23
CA GLN A 239 -0.61 -15.92 0.44
C GLN A 239 -1.98 -16.51 0.76
N GLY A 240 -2.89 -15.67 1.22
CA GLY A 240 -4.29 -16.02 1.43
C GLY A 240 -5.08 -16.08 0.13
N GLU A 241 -6.29 -16.58 0.21
CA GLU A 241 -7.26 -16.57 -0.88
C GLU A 241 -7.71 -15.14 -1.22
N PRO A 242 -8.21 -14.89 -2.46
CA PRO A 242 -8.93 -13.66 -2.77
C PRO A 242 -10.06 -13.40 -1.77
N PHE A 243 -10.25 -12.15 -1.38
CA PHE A 243 -11.24 -11.76 -0.39
C PHE A 243 -12.03 -10.53 -0.83
N ARG A 244 -13.24 -10.37 -0.30
CA ARG A 244 -13.98 -9.14 -0.44
C ARG A 244 -13.52 -8.14 0.61
N GLU A 245 -13.59 -6.87 0.31
CA GLU A 245 -13.12 -5.82 1.23
C GLU A 245 -13.71 -5.89 2.65
N GLU A 246 -14.95 -6.37 2.78
CA GLU A 246 -15.60 -6.58 4.08
C GLU A 246 -14.94 -7.68 4.92
N ASP A 247 -14.23 -8.60 4.26
CA ASP A 247 -13.57 -9.77 4.85
C ASP A 247 -12.05 -9.56 5.05
N TYR A 248 -11.53 -8.36 4.79
CA TYR A 248 -10.08 -8.10 4.79
C TYR A 248 -9.39 -8.43 6.11
N SER A 249 -10.04 -8.16 7.25
CA SER A 249 -9.50 -8.48 8.58
C SER A 249 -9.31 -9.98 8.76
N GLN A 250 -10.32 -10.78 8.35
CA GLN A 250 -10.24 -12.24 8.42
C GLN A 250 -9.17 -12.80 7.49
N ALA A 251 -9.01 -12.22 6.29
CA ALA A 251 -7.97 -12.61 5.35
C ALA A 251 -6.56 -12.40 5.93
N ILE A 252 -6.31 -11.24 6.55
CA ILE A 252 -5.04 -10.95 7.22
C ILE A 252 -4.79 -11.92 8.37
N LEU A 253 -5.77 -12.09 9.26
CA LEU A 253 -5.66 -12.96 10.43
C LEU A 253 -5.42 -14.42 10.05
N SER A 254 -6.06 -14.93 8.99
CA SER A 254 -5.86 -16.30 8.50
C SER A 254 -4.41 -16.54 8.05
N VAL A 255 -3.82 -15.59 7.31
CA VAL A 255 -2.42 -15.68 6.88
C VAL A 255 -1.47 -15.59 8.07
N GLN A 256 -1.68 -14.64 8.97
CA GLN A 256 -0.83 -14.48 10.16
C GLN A 256 -0.89 -15.67 11.10
N TYR A 257 -2.09 -16.24 11.29
CA TYR A 257 -2.26 -17.47 12.06
C TYR A 257 -1.49 -18.62 11.43
N SER A 258 -1.66 -18.86 10.12
CA SER A 258 -1.00 -19.93 9.40
C SER A 258 0.53 -19.79 9.45
N MET A 259 1.05 -18.58 9.27
CA MET A 259 2.47 -18.29 9.36
C MET A 259 3.04 -18.55 10.76
N ASN A 260 2.27 -18.23 11.81
CA ASN A 260 2.70 -18.45 13.21
C ASN A 260 2.69 -19.92 13.61
N GLN A 261 1.87 -20.76 12.95
CA GLN A 261 1.81 -22.20 13.18
C GLN A 261 2.78 -22.99 12.29
N TYR A 262 3.37 -22.35 11.28
CA TYR A 262 4.23 -23.02 10.32
C TYR A 262 5.62 -23.32 10.92
N ASP A 263 6.07 -24.56 10.79
CA ASP A 263 7.44 -24.95 11.14
C ASP A 263 8.27 -25.14 9.86
N PRO A 264 9.22 -24.22 9.56
CA PRO A 264 10.02 -24.32 8.36
C PRO A 264 10.98 -25.53 8.36
N ALA A 265 11.21 -26.17 9.50
CA ALA A 265 12.07 -27.36 9.59
C ALA A 265 11.52 -28.53 8.76
N VAL A 266 10.20 -28.59 8.51
CA VAL A 266 9.58 -29.63 7.68
C VAL A 266 10.04 -29.61 6.21
N ILE A 267 10.60 -28.47 5.78
CA ILE A 267 11.17 -28.31 4.43
C ILE A 267 12.68 -28.05 4.45
N GLY A 268 13.35 -28.26 5.60
CA GLY A 268 14.80 -28.14 5.73
C GLY A 268 15.31 -26.72 5.99
N TYR A 269 14.47 -25.82 6.51
CA TYR A 269 14.83 -24.44 6.82
C TYR A 269 14.60 -24.10 8.30
N GLU A 270 15.14 -22.99 8.73
CA GLU A 270 14.81 -22.30 9.98
C GLU A 270 14.47 -20.83 9.69
N TRP A 271 13.79 -20.17 10.63
CA TRP A 271 13.51 -18.75 10.51
C TRP A 271 14.81 -17.95 10.53
N ASP A 272 14.89 -16.95 9.63
CA ASP A 272 15.97 -15.96 9.63
C ASP A 272 15.43 -14.65 10.20
N ASP A 273 15.77 -14.37 11.46
CA ASP A 273 15.35 -13.16 12.17
C ASP A 273 16.30 -11.96 11.90
N ASP A 274 17.37 -12.15 11.11
CA ASP A 274 18.29 -11.09 10.69
C ASP A 274 17.79 -10.37 9.42
N SER A 275 16.79 -10.92 8.73
CA SER A 275 16.13 -10.32 7.58
C SER A 275 14.72 -9.84 7.92
N PRO A 276 14.26 -8.70 7.33
CA PRO A 276 12.95 -8.15 7.67
C PRO A 276 11.80 -9.06 7.24
N ARG A 277 10.76 -9.16 8.07
CA ARG A 277 9.44 -9.64 7.65
C ARG A 277 8.82 -8.60 6.74
N ILE A 278 8.14 -9.03 5.67
CA ILE A 278 7.61 -8.15 4.62
C ILE A 278 6.12 -8.39 4.48
N GLN A 279 5.38 -7.30 4.36
CA GLN A 279 3.95 -7.29 4.07
C GLN A 279 3.73 -6.55 2.75
N LEU A 280 2.94 -7.13 1.86
CA LEU A 280 2.44 -6.44 0.67
C LEU A 280 1.08 -5.82 0.95
N GLU A 281 0.68 -4.86 0.12
CA GLU A 281 -0.64 -4.24 0.24
C GLU A 281 -1.74 -5.30 0.14
N PRO A 282 -2.71 -5.33 1.08
CA PRO A 282 -3.84 -6.24 0.98
C PRO A 282 -4.72 -5.86 -0.22
N ARG A 283 -4.79 -6.74 -1.21
CA ARG A 283 -5.63 -6.57 -2.40
C ARG A 283 -6.60 -7.73 -2.50
N GLY A 284 -7.90 -7.43 -2.54
CA GLY A 284 -8.96 -8.44 -2.56
C GLY A 284 -8.79 -9.49 -3.66
N GLU A 285 -8.43 -9.09 -4.86
CA GLU A 285 -8.23 -9.98 -6.01
C GLU A 285 -7.03 -10.94 -5.85
N ARG A 286 -5.99 -10.49 -5.16
CA ARG A 286 -4.74 -11.23 -4.98
C ARG A 286 -4.69 -12.00 -3.67
N GLY A 287 -5.49 -11.62 -2.71
CA GLY A 287 -5.38 -12.04 -1.32
C GLY A 287 -4.35 -11.20 -0.53
N TYR A 288 -4.24 -11.49 0.75
CA TYR A 288 -3.21 -10.91 1.61
C TYR A 288 -1.92 -11.69 1.49
N ILE A 289 -0.78 -11.00 1.41
CA ILE A 289 0.54 -11.62 1.25
C ILE A 289 1.48 -11.10 2.32
N GLU A 290 2.13 -12.06 2.99
CA GLU A 290 3.18 -11.79 3.94
C GLU A 290 4.37 -12.73 3.72
N LEU A 291 5.57 -12.22 3.91
CA LEU A 291 6.81 -12.96 3.70
C LEU A 291 7.61 -12.96 4.99
N ARG A 292 8.09 -14.14 5.39
CA ARG A 292 9.05 -14.28 6.49
C ARG A 292 10.32 -14.94 5.98
N ALA A 293 11.46 -14.36 6.34
CA ALA A 293 12.76 -14.85 5.86
C ALA A 293 13.12 -16.20 6.49
N ILE A 294 13.81 -17.00 5.71
CA ILE A 294 14.29 -18.35 6.09
C ILE A 294 15.74 -18.52 5.67
N LYS A 295 16.42 -19.41 6.36
CA LYS A 295 17.76 -19.90 5.99
C LYS A 295 17.83 -21.41 6.09
N ALA A 296 18.62 -22.02 5.21
CA ALA A 296 18.76 -23.47 5.19
C ALA A 296 19.31 -23.99 6.51
N LEU A 297 18.73 -25.09 7.02
CA LEU A 297 19.27 -25.79 8.18
C LEU A 297 20.65 -26.31 7.82
N ASN A 298 21.66 -25.94 8.62
CA ASN A 298 23.00 -26.56 8.53
C ASN A 298 22.91 -28.01 9.00
N VAL A 299 22.58 -28.91 8.10
CA VAL A 299 22.72 -30.38 8.38
C VAL A 299 24.22 -30.66 8.46
N HIS A 300 24.78 -30.65 9.66
CA HIS A 300 26.09 -31.23 9.90
C HIS A 300 25.97 -32.72 9.56
N CYS A 301 26.39 -33.11 8.38
CA CYS A 301 26.68 -34.51 8.07
C CYS A 301 27.80 -34.92 9.03
N GLN A 302 27.46 -35.49 10.20
CA GLN A 302 28.37 -36.33 10.95
C GLN A 302 28.62 -37.53 10.08
N SER A 303 29.69 -37.46 9.29
CA SER A 303 30.30 -38.65 8.71
C SER A 303 30.86 -39.47 9.87
N ASP A 304 30.02 -40.30 10.50
CA ASP A 304 30.48 -41.33 11.39
C ASP A 304 31.43 -42.24 10.59
N ARG A 305 32.69 -42.13 10.96
CA ARG A 305 33.74 -43.07 10.55
C ARG A 305 33.34 -44.45 11.01
N ILE A 306 32.84 -45.25 10.08
CA ILE A 306 32.86 -46.72 10.24
C ILE A 306 34.32 -47.11 10.07
N LYS A 307 34.93 -47.50 11.18
CA LYS A 307 36.17 -48.25 11.22
C LYS A 307 35.89 -49.74 11.18
#